data_2f9b6f616f859494acb5e5478b082a74
#
_entry.id   2f9b6f616f859494acb5e5478b082a74
#
_cell.length_a   1.000
_cell.length_b   1.000
_cell.length_c   1.000
_cell.angle_alpha   90.00
_cell.angle_beta   90.00
_cell.angle_gamma   90.00
#
_symmetry.space_group_name_H-M   'P 1'
#
loop_
_entity.id
_entity.type
_entity.pdbx_description
1 polymer ?
#
loop_
_entity_poly.entity_id
_entity_poly.type
_entity_poly.pdbx_seq_one_letter_code
_entity_poly.pdbx_strand_id
1 'polypeptide(L)'
;MSLISKIKGDKAGTVLFLMSFSVILITLGIIQTLLFESLTFFQEVASERGWFSLEFNAEGIFSTSSLAALILIACLVFEIASWKDESFISKIPNKIWFPNKYVANSILAISVLQFIFIKGFLLNIAILFAVLIWRKISGVEMKRQFGGHLEFTNTWRNLLGLFVFISLFDAFTMNYGGAIGEFFLQTTWNPTGSNLSFGVNSLLLTTLQVAFGALIIAVPLGVGTAIYLSEYAHPRLVAIVKPTLEILAGIPSVVYGFFAFIYIGPLVVELGEYAFANGWIDEPPNVMNPINGAIVVGVMILPLIASMSEDALRAVPNELREGSLALGATKIETTFRVMIQASLSGIVASIILALSRAVGETMAVTLAVGTIAVFTSNMFVPAQTMTAYIAQRVGGDLPFGEIGYLTIFAVGLYLFVITLCLNLLGNKVLSAYREAY
;
A
#
# COMPACT_ATOMS: atom_id res chain seq x y z
N MET A 1 -2.49 -32.51 -16.72
CA MET A 1 -2.40 -31.75 -17.99
C MET A 1 -1.85 -30.37 -17.62
N SER A 2 -0.62 -30.06 -18.04
CA SER A 2 0.08 -28.83 -17.61
C SER A 2 -0.58 -27.60 -18.24
N LEU A 3 -0.58 -26.47 -17.53
CA LEU A 3 -1.06 -25.16 -18.01
C LEU A 3 -0.48 -24.82 -19.39
N ILE A 4 0.76 -25.24 -19.66
CA ILE A 4 1.50 -25.02 -20.91
C ILE A 4 0.87 -25.76 -22.11
N SER A 5 0.23 -26.90 -21.90
CA SER A 5 -0.41 -27.65 -23.01
C SER A 5 -1.75 -27.02 -23.45
N LYS A 6 -2.43 -26.30 -22.58
CA LYS A 6 -3.65 -25.54 -22.90
C LYS A 6 -3.35 -24.24 -23.67
N ILE A 7 -2.17 -23.63 -23.45
CA ILE A 7 -1.77 -22.37 -24.10
C ILE A 7 -1.39 -22.58 -25.58
N LYS A 8 -0.94 -23.78 -25.98
CA LYS A 8 -0.49 -24.06 -27.33
C LYS A 8 -1.60 -24.11 -28.40
N GLY A 9 -2.85 -24.18 -28.02
CA GLY A 9 -3.98 -24.30 -28.96
C GLY A 9 -4.79 -23.00 -29.16
N ASP A 10 -4.68 -22.02 -28.24
CA ASP A 10 -5.49 -20.81 -28.26
C ASP A 10 -4.61 -19.55 -28.34
N LYS A 11 -4.54 -18.97 -29.52
CA LYS A 11 -3.75 -17.73 -29.77
C LYS A 11 -4.27 -16.56 -28.93
N ALA A 12 -5.57 -16.46 -28.68
CA ALA A 12 -6.15 -15.40 -27.85
C ALA A 12 -5.77 -15.59 -26.38
N GLY A 13 -5.82 -16.81 -25.86
CA GLY A 13 -5.38 -17.13 -24.50
C GLY A 13 -3.89 -16.85 -24.27
N THR A 14 -3.05 -17.10 -25.29
CA THR A 14 -1.61 -16.77 -25.22
C THR A 14 -1.37 -15.26 -25.17
N VAL A 15 -2.08 -14.47 -25.97
CA VAL A 15 -1.98 -13.00 -25.96
C VAL A 15 -2.43 -12.43 -24.62
N LEU A 16 -3.57 -12.87 -24.10
CA LEU A 16 -4.09 -12.43 -22.81
C LEU A 16 -3.13 -12.79 -21.65
N PHE A 17 -2.53 -13.98 -21.70
CA PHE A 17 -1.51 -14.38 -20.72
C PHE A 17 -0.28 -13.48 -20.79
N LEU A 18 0.24 -13.19 -21.98
CA LEU A 18 1.39 -12.29 -22.14
C LEU A 18 1.08 -10.87 -21.67
N MET A 19 -0.12 -10.35 -21.96
CA MET A 19 -0.56 -9.05 -21.45
C MET A 19 -0.63 -9.04 -19.90
N SER A 20 -1.25 -10.04 -19.29
CA SER A 20 -1.34 -10.13 -17.83
C SER A 20 0.05 -10.28 -17.18
N PHE A 21 0.92 -11.06 -17.80
CA PHE A 21 2.30 -11.25 -17.33
C PHE A 21 3.13 -9.97 -17.44
N SER A 22 2.96 -9.19 -18.52
CA SER A 22 3.66 -7.91 -18.68
C SER A 22 3.25 -6.89 -17.59
N VAL A 23 1.96 -6.83 -17.22
CA VAL A 23 1.48 -5.96 -16.13
C VAL A 23 2.15 -6.34 -14.82
N ILE A 24 2.25 -7.64 -14.50
CA ILE A 24 2.93 -8.11 -13.29
C ILE A 24 4.41 -7.69 -13.30
N LEU A 25 5.11 -7.86 -14.42
CA LEU A 25 6.52 -7.48 -14.55
C LEU A 25 6.72 -5.96 -14.36
N ILE A 26 5.86 -5.14 -14.97
CA ILE A 26 5.91 -3.68 -14.83
C ILE A 26 5.70 -3.29 -13.36
N THR A 27 4.70 -3.88 -12.70
CA THR A 27 4.41 -3.60 -11.28
C THR A 27 5.59 -3.98 -10.39
N LEU A 28 6.19 -5.15 -10.62
CA LEU A 28 7.39 -5.57 -9.89
C LEU A 28 8.57 -4.62 -10.15
N GLY A 29 8.75 -4.16 -11.39
CA GLY A 29 9.78 -3.17 -11.73
C GLY A 29 9.59 -1.84 -11.00
N ILE A 30 8.36 -1.33 -10.93
CA ILE A 30 8.03 -0.11 -10.18
C ILE A 30 8.36 -0.29 -8.68
N ILE A 31 7.92 -1.38 -8.07
CA ILE A 31 8.20 -1.68 -6.66
C ILE A 31 9.71 -1.76 -6.43
N GLN A 32 10.43 -2.44 -7.31
CA GLN A 32 11.89 -2.56 -7.24
C GLN A 32 12.57 -1.19 -7.29
N THR A 33 12.19 -0.33 -8.23
CA THR A 33 12.77 1.02 -8.35
C THR A 33 12.49 1.85 -7.10
N LEU A 34 11.24 1.87 -6.63
CA LEU A 34 10.88 2.58 -5.41
C LEU A 34 11.72 2.14 -4.21
N LEU A 35 11.92 0.85 -4.06
CA LEU A 35 12.68 0.28 -2.95
C LEU A 35 14.18 0.60 -3.07
N PHE A 36 14.76 0.44 -4.25
CA PHE A 36 16.18 0.69 -4.47
C PHE A 36 16.55 2.16 -4.23
N GLU A 37 15.81 3.08 -4.83
CA GLU A 37 16.05 4.52 -4.67
C GLU A 37 15.75 5.00 -3.23
N SER A 38 14.76 4.40 -2.55
CA SER A 38 14.51 4.70 -1.14
C SER A 38 15.67 4.25 -0.24
N LEU A 39 16.28 3.10 -0.51
CA LEU A 39 17.48 2.68 0.23
C LEU A 39 18.66 3.63 -0.02
N THR A 40 18.84 4.07 -1.26
CA THR A 40 19.86 5.06 -1.61
C THR A 40 19.62 6.38 -0.86
N PHE A 41 18.35 6.82 -0.74
CA PHE A 41 18.00 7.98 0.09
C PHE A 41 18.47 7.82 1.54
N PHE A 42 18.14 6.71 2.19
CA PHE A 42 18.56 6.50 3.59
C PHE A 42 20.08 6.39 3.74
N GLN A 43 20.79 5.87 2.74
CA GLN A 43 22.26 5.86 2.70
C GLN A 43 22.83 7.27 2.63
N GLU A 44 22.32 8.09 1.73
CA GLU A 44 22.77 9.48 1.54
C GLU A 44 22.50 10.33 2.79
N VAL A 45 21.31 10.22 3.39
CA VAL A 45 20.98 10.90 4.65
C VAL A 45 21.93 10.48 5.76
N ALA A 46 22.19 9.18 5.91
CA ALA A 46 23.13 8.69 6.93
C ALA A 46 24.56 9.16 6.68
N SER A 47 24.99 9.24 5.42
CA SER A 47 26.30 9.77 5.01
C SER A 47 26.42 11.26 5.33
N GLU A 48 25.44 12.07 4.98
CA GLU A 48 25.44 13.51 5.20
C GLU A 48 25.43 13.90 6.69
N ARG A 49 24.74 13.09 7.51
CA ARG A 49 24.71 13.24 8.98
C ARG A 49 25.95 12.71 9.67
N GLY A 50 26.91 12.11 8.94
CA GLY A 50 28.09 11.46 9.52
C GLY A 50 27.74 10.20 10.35
N TRP A 51 26.54 9.66 10.22
CA TRP A 51 26.16 8.38 10.85
C TRP A 51 26.71 7.19 10.09
N PHE A 52 27.22 7.44 8.90
CA PHE A 52 27.84 6.47 8.03
C PHE A 52 29.24 6.94 7.66
N SER A 53 30.29 6.41 8.29
CA SER A 53 31.63 6.52 7.74
C SER A 53 31.72 5.57 6.56
N LEU A 54 31.80 6.07 5.33
CA LEU A 54 32.04 5.33 4.09
C LEU A 54 33.43 4.65 4.05
N GLU A 55 34.23 4.75 5.07
CA GLU A 55 35.39 3.91 5.35
C GLU A 55 34.97 2.51 5.81
N PHE A 56 34.08 1.91 5.07
CA PHE A 56 33.97 0.48 5.03
C PHE A 56 35.17 0.00 4.21
N ASN A 57 36.26 -0.20 4.92
CA ASN A 57 37.44 -0.85 4.36
C ASN A 57 36.96 -2.12 3.65
N ALA A 58 37.28 -2.16 2.34
CA ALA A 58 37.00 -3.30 1.49
C ALA A 58 37.67 -4.62 1.95
N GLU A 59 38.36 -4.59 3.05
CA GLU A 59 39.04 -5.71 3.71
C GLU A 59 38.14 -6.55 4.61
N GLY A 60 36.88 -6.18 4.82
CA GLY A 60 35.94 -7.01 5.56
C GLY A 60 35.47 -8.20 4.74
N ILE A 61 36.17 -9.32 4.87
CA ILE A 61 35.76 -10.67 4.41
C ILE A 61 34.34 -11.06 4.89
N PHE A 62 33.78 -10.24 5.77
CA PHE A 62 32.43 -10.38 6.36
C PHE A 62 31.50 -9.24 6.02
N SER A 63 31.48 -8.78 4.76
CA SER A 63 30.34 -7.96 4.34
C SER A 63 29.08 -8.83 4.38
N THR A 64 27.93 -8.27 4.78
CA THR A 64 26.63 -8.98 4.81
C THR A 64 26.32 -9.68 3.48
N SER A 65 26.76 -9.11 2.37
CA SER A 65 26.65 -9.71 1.04
C SER A 65 27.54 -10.95 0.84
N SER A 66 28.73 -10.99 1.41
CA SER A 66 29.61 -12.17 1.33
C SER A 66 29.17 -13.28 2.29
N LEU A 67 28.68 -12.92 3.47
CA LEU A 67 28.05 -13.89 4.39
C LEU A 67 26.77 -14.50 3.76
N ALA A 68 25.99 -13.68 3.06
CA ALA A 68 24.82 -14.10 2.29
C ALA A 68 25.19 -15.12 1.20
N ALA A 69 26.21 -14.81 0.41
CA ALA A 69 26.69 -15.71 -0.61
C ALA A 69 27.25 -17.02 -0.03
N LEU A 70 28.00 -16.95 1.08
CA LEU A 70 28.53 -18.12 1.76
C LEU A 70 27.43 -19.05 2.31
N ILE A 71 26.39 -18.50 2.91
CA ILE A 71 25.25 -19.27 3.40
C ILE A 71 24.47 -19.91 2.23
N LEU A 72 24.25 -19.18 1.14
CA LEU A 72 23.63 -19.71 -0.07
C LEU A 72 24.47 -20.85 -0.68
N ILE A 73 25.79 -20.68 -0.76
CA ILE A 73 26.72 -21.70 -1.24
C ILE A 73 26.72 -22.91 -0.28
N ALA A 74 26.75 -22.68 1.03
CA ALA A 74 26.67 -23.76 2.02
C ALA A 74 25.36 -24.54 1.91
N CYS A 75 24.24 -23.84 1.67
CA CYS A 75 22.95 -24.45 1.42
C CYS A 75 22.94 -25.28 0.13
N LEU A 76 23.52 -24.78 -0.96
CA LEU A 76 23.64 -25.49 -2.22
C LEU A 76 24.51 -26.75 -2.09
N VAL A 77 25.65 -26.63 -1.40
CA VAL A 77 26.56 -27.77 -1.11
C VAL A 77 25.86 -28.81 -0.26
N PHE A 78 25.09 -28.36 0.74
CA PHE A 78 24.29 -29.25 1.59
C PHE A 78 23.19 -29.98 0.79
N GLU A 79 22.51 -29.31 -0.14
CA GLU A 79 21.52 -29.94 -1.01
C GLU A 79 22.16 -30.97 -1.93
N ILE A 80 23.31 -30.66 -2.51
CA ILE A 80 24.06 -31.60 -3.39
C ILE A 80 24.60 -32.80 -2.56
N ALA A 81 25.08 -32.57 -1.36
CA ALA A 81 25.59 -33.64 -0.47
C ALA A 81 24.45 -34.53 0.00
N SER A 82 23.28 -33.98 0.32
CA SER A 82 22.11 -34.77 0.72
C SER A 82 21.56 -35.66 -0.40
N TRP A 83 21.90 -35.38 -1.62
CA TRP A 83 21.53 -36.17 -2.80
C TRP A 83 22.34 -37.46 -2.95
N LYS A 84 23.59 -37.43 -2.46
CA LYS A 84 24.52 -38.56 -2.63
C LYS A 84 24.47 -39.59 -1.50
N ASP A 85 24.00 -39.20 -0.33
CA ASP A 85 24.10 -40.09 0.84
C ASP A 85 22.93 -39.90 1.81
N GLU A 86 21.96 -40.83 1.77
CA GLU A 86 20.82 -40.86 2.70
C GLU A 86 21.25 -40.99 4.19
N SER A 87 22.46 -41.52 4.45
CA SER A 87 23.01 -41.69 5.80
C SER A 87 23.44 -40.33 6.42
N PHE A 88 23.70 -39.31 5.63
CA PHE A 88 24.12 -38.00 6.13
C PHE A 88 22.96 -37.24 6.78
N ILE A 89 21.76 -37.36 6.23
CA ILE A 89 20.56 -36.70 6.76
C ILE A 89 20.13 -37.27 8.10
N SER A 90 20.32 -38.59 8.34
CA SER A 90 19.94 -39.23 9.57
C SER A 90 20.79 -38.80 10.77
N LYS A 91 21.94 -38.18 10.54
CA LYS A 91 22.87 -37.68 11.58
C LYS A 91 22.58 -36.27 12.09
N ILE A 92 21.64 -35.57 11.45
CA ILE A 92 21.29 -34.19 11.83
C ILE A 92 20.28 -34.24 12.99
N PRO A 93 20.49 -33.49 14.09
CA PRO A 93 19.56 -33.52 15.22
C PRO A 93 18.16 -33.05 14.84
N ASN A 94 17.15 -33.82 15.21
CA ASN A 94 15.72 -33.59 14.89
C ASN A 94 15.10 -32.32 15.49
N LYS A 95 15.86 -31.46 16.11
CA LYS A 95 15.37 -30.24 16.78
C LYS A 95 16.20 -29.02 16.43
N ILE A 96 16.07 -28.52 15.17
CA ILE A 96 16.34 -27.11 14.91
C ILE A 96 14.99 -26.39 15.01
N TRP A 97 14.88 -25.56 15.99
CA TRP A 97 13.68 -25.05 16.60
C TRP A 97 13.15 -23.81 15.83
N PHE A 98 12.02 -23.93 15.14
CA PHE A 98 11.16 -22.82 14.79
C PHE A 98 9.68 -23.20 14.98
N PRO A 99 8.95 -22.49 15.85
CA PRO A 99 7.70 -23.03 16.39
C PRO A 99 6.43 -22.78 15.57
N ASN A 100 6.45 -22.07 14.43
CA ASN A 100 5.19 -21.77 13.75
C ASN A 100 5.32 -21.58 12.23
N LYS A 101 4.41 -22.20 11.47
CA LYS A 101 4.28 -22.09 10.01
C LYS A 101 4.16 -20.61 9.52
N TYR A 102 3.49 -19.77 10.30
CA TYR A 102 3.32 -18.34 9.96
C TYR A 102 4.62 -17.57 10.13
N VAL A 103 5.37 -17.80 11.20
CA VAL A 103 6.67 -17.19 11.43
C VAL A 103 7.65 -17.58 10.32
N ALA A 104 7.70 -18.87 9.96
CA ALA A 104 8.55 -19.35 8.88
C ALA A 104 8.18 -18.75 7.52
N ASN A 105 6.90 -18.55 7.22
CA ASN A 105 6.45 -17.92 5.97
C ASN A 105 6.71 -16.41 5.97
N SER A 106 6.54 -15.72 7.10
CA SER A 106 6.87 -14.30 7.22
C SER A 106 8.36 -14.07 7.05
N ILE A 107 9.19 -14.90 7.69
CA ILE A 107 10.64 -14.86 7.54
C ILE A 107 11.04 -15.15 6.07
N LEU A 108 10.41 -16.10 5.38
CA LEU A 108 10.64 -16.37 3.96
C LEU A 108 10.25 -15.16 3.08
N ALA A 109 9.11 -14.51 3.35
CA ALA A 109 8.67 -13.33 2.62
C ALA A 109 9.64 -12.16 2.81
N ILE A 110 10.08 -11.92 4.03
CA ILE A 110 11.09 -10.92 4.38
C ILE A 110 12.42 -11.27 3.70
N SER A 111 12.80 -12.56 3.62
CA SER A 111 13.99 -13.06 2.93
C SER A 111 14.01 -12.77 1.45
N VAL A 112 12.91 -13.03 0.81
CA VAL A 112 12.74 -12.73 -0.62
C VAL A 112 12.84 -11.23 -0.85
N LEU A 113 12.23 -10.42 0.00
CA LEU A 113 12.32 -8.96 -0.08
C LEU A 113 13.76 -8.49 0.08
N GLN A 114 14.47 -8.92 1.09
CA GLN A 114 15.86 -8.53 1.31
C GLN A 114 16.81 -9.02 0.21
N PHE A 115 16.59 -10.22 -0.31
CA PHE A 115 17.35 -10.76 -1.44
C PHE A 115 17.21 -9.89 -2.70
N ILE A 116 16.09 -9.19 -2.84
CA ILE A 116 15.84 -8.21 -3.91
C ILE A 116 16.64 -6.91 -3.67
N PHE A 117 16.99 -6.56 -2.41
CA PHE A 117 17.56 -5.27 -2.02
C PHE A 117 19.08 -5.21 -1.86
N ILE A 118 19.78 -6.33 -1.81
CA ILE A 118 21.24 -6.34 -1.64
C ILE A 118 21.93 -5.92 -2.94
N LYS A 119 22.94 -5.04 -2.86
CA LYS A 119 23.86 -4.77 -3.98
C LYS A 119 24.42 -6.09 -4.51
N GLY A 120 24.07 -6.43 -5.72
CA GLY A 120 24.32 -7.78 -6.28
C GLY A 120 23.05 -8.49 -6.75
N PHE A 121 21.95 -7.75 -6.80
CA PHE A 121 20.62 -8.19 -7.21
C PHE A 121 20.63 -9.13 -8.43
N LEU A 122 21.37 -8.81 -9.49
CA LEU A 122 21.45 -9.66 -10.69
C LEU A 122 22.13 -11.00 -10.40
N LEU A 123 23.15 -11.02 -9.55
CA LEU A 123 23.83 -12.26 -9.15
C LEU A 123 22.90 -13.12 -8.29
N ASN A 124 22.19 -12.49 -7.38
CA ASN A 124 21.26 -13.16 -6.47
C ASN A 124 20.03 -13.71 -7.20
N ILE A 125 19.50 -12.96 -8.19
CA ILE A 125 18.45 -13.46 -9.08
C ILE A 125 18.98 -14.61 -9.94
N ALA A 126 20.17 -14.51 -10.51
CA ALA A 126 20.75 -15.58 -11.29
C ALA A 126 20.92 -16.86 -10.46
N ILE A 127 21.36 -16.76 -9.20
CA ILE A 127 21.48 -17.90 -8.29
C ILE A 127 20.08 -18.47 -7.95
N LEU A 128 19.08 -17.61 -7.66
CA LEU A 128 17.70 -18.06 -7.42
C LEU A 128 17.12 -18.78 -8.64
N PHE A 129 17.29 -18.22 -9.82
CA PHE A 129 16.87 -18.86 -11.07
C PHE A 129 17.61 -20.15 -11.35
N ALA A 130 18.92 -20.21 -11.10
CA ALA A 130 19.71 -21.42 -11.24
C ALA A 130 19.21 -22.53 -10.30
N VAL A 131 18.89 -22.19 -9.03
CA VAL A 131 18.32 -23.14 -8.07
C VAL A 131 16.92 -23.60 -8.49
N LEU A 132 16.06 -22.70 -8.97
CA LEU A 132 14.71 -23.04 -9.46
C LEU A 132 14.75 -23.88 -10.75
N ILE A 133 15.65 -23.56 -11.67
CA ILE A 133 15.86 -24.32 -12.92
C ILE A 133 16.43 -25.70 -12.59
N TRP A 134 17.44 -25.77 -11.74
CA TRP A 134 18.02 -27.01 -11.27
C TRP A 134 16.98 -27.93 -10.61
N ARG A 135 16.17 -27.37 -9.74
CA ARG A 135 15.06 -28.08 -9.08
C ARG A 135 14.03 -28.64 -10.07
N LYS A 136 13.78 -27.92 -11.17
CA LYS A 136 12.86 -28.33 -12.24
C LYS A 136 13.45 -29.37 -13.18
N ILE A 137 14.76 -29.29 -13.49
CA ILE A 137 15.47 -30.24 -14.37
C ILE A 137 15.72 -31.57 -13.64
N SER A 138 16.04 -31.52 -12.37
CA SER A 138 16.34 -32.70 -11.57
C SER A 138 15.13 -33.62 -11.32
N GLY A 139 13.92 -33.19 -11.68
CA GLY A 139 12.71 -34.03 -11.61
C GLY A 139 12.35 -34.47 -10.18
N VAL A 140 12.96 -33.87 -9.17
CA VAL A 140 12.69 -34.19 -7.77
C VAL A 140 11.34 -33.61 -7.37
N GLU A 141 10.28 -34.35 -7.64
CA GLU A 141 9.08 -34.25 -6.83
C GLU A 141 9.46 -34.68 -5.42
N MET A 142 9.63 -33.72 -4.52
CA MET A 142 9.84 -33.97 -3.10
C MET A 142 8.55 -34.50 -2.44
N LYS A 143 8.02 -35.58 -2.98
CA LYS A 143 6.95 -36.42 -2.41
C LYS A 143 7.49 -37.70 -1.81
N ARG A 144 8.79 -37.89 -1.66
CA ARG A 144 9.29 -38.99 -0.84
C ARG A 144 9.13 -38.56 0.61
N GLN A 145 8.10 -39.09 1.21
CA GLN A 145 7.98 -39.28 2.66
C GLN A 145 9.19 -40.06 3.14
N PHE A 146 10.20 -39.36 3.61
CA PHE A 146 11.18 -39.98 4.49
C PHE A 146 10.48 -40.21 5.82
N GLY A 147 10.30 -41.45 6.19
CA GLY A 147 9.81 -41.99 7.45
C GLY A 147 9.43 -41.00 8.55
N GLY A 148 8.38 -40.25 8.33
CA GLY A 148 7.58 -39.57 9.34
C GLY A 148 8.07 -38.26 9.92
N HIS A 149 9.32 -37.72 9.76
CA HIS A 149 9.70 -36.62 10.66
C HIS A 149 10.62 -35.50 10.16
N LEU A 150 11.05 -35.43 8.91
CA LEU A 150 11.80 -34.28 8.37
C LEU A 150 11.25 -33.89 7.01
N GLU A 151 10.32 -32.91 6.99
CA GLU A 151 10.04 -32.16 5.77
C GLU A 151 11.25 -31.28 5.47
N PHE A 152 12.12 -31.73 4.58
CA PHE A 152 13.32 -31.03 4.10
C PHE A 152 13.02 -29.60 3.63
N THR A 153 11.83 -29.37 3.10
CA THR A 153 11.30 -28.04 2.77
C THR A 153 11.22 -27.09 3.98
N ASN A 154 11.03 -27.60 5.20
CA ASN A 154 10.97 -26.77 6.40
C ASN A 154 12.37 -26.34 6.87
N THR A 155 13.38 -27.18 6.72
CA THR A 155 14.76 -26.85 7.10
C THR A 155 15.34 -25.75 6.21
N TRP A 156 15.14 -25.85 4.89
CA TRP A 156 15.56 -24.82 3.93
C TRP A 156 14.87 -23.48 4.19
N ARG A 157 13.60 -23.51 4.41
CA ARG A 157 12.80 -22.33 4.73
C ARG A 157 13.24 -21.67 6.03
N ASN A 158 13.60 -22.47 7.03
CA ASN A 158 14.08 -21.98 8.32
C ASN A 158 15.50 -21.40 8.23
N LEU A 159 16.39 -22.00 7.45
CA LEU A 159 17.74 -21.49 7.22
C LEU A 159 17.72 -20.19 6.41
N LEU A 160 16.93 -20.14 5.34
CA LEU A 160 16.70 -18.90 4.59
C LEU A 160 16.10 -17.80 5.50
N GLY A 161 15.16 -18.18 6.37
CA GLY A 161 14.54 -17.28 7.32
C GLY A 161 15.50 -16.71 8.35
N LEU A 162 16.35 -17.57 8.92
CA LEU A 162 17.38 -17.14 9.87
C LEU A 162 18.37 -16.18 9.20
N PHE A 163 18.79 -16.51 7.99
CA PHE A 163 19.71 -15.70 7.20
C PHE A 163 19.20 -14.28 6.99
N VAL A 164 17.92 -14.12 6.66
CA VAL A 164 17.34 -12.82 6.40
C VAL A 164 17.05 -12.05 7.66
N PHE A 165 16.63 -12.74 8.69
CA PHE A 165 16.51 -12.09 10.00
C PHE A 165 17.85 -11.49 10.44
N ILE A 166 18.96 -12.22 10.31
CA ILE A 166 20.29 -11.73 10.64
C ILE A 166 20.68 -10.53 9.76
N SER A 167 20.45 -10.61 8.44
CA SER A 167 20.82 -9.53 7.53
C SER A 167 19.91 -8.30 7.68
N LEU A 168 18.61 -8.46 8.00
CA LEU A 168 17.73 -7.33 8.35
C LEU A 168 18.15 -6.70 9.68
N PHE A 169 18.44 -7.51 10.67
CA PHE A 169 18.90 -7.04 11.96
C PHE A 169 20.20 -6.24 11.80
N ASP A 170 21.14 -6.70 10.99
CA ASP A 170 22.38 -6.04 10.67
C ASP A 170 22.15 -4.72 9.91
N ALA A 171 21.28 -4.74 8.90
CA ALA A 171 20.92 -3.52 8.15
C ALA A 171 20.21 -2.47 9.03
N PHE A 172 19.32 -2.91 9.92
CA PHE A 172 18.59 -1.99 10.81
C PHE A 172 19.43 -1.47 11.98
N THR A 173 20.30 -2.29 12.55
CA THR A 173 21.04 -1.91 13.76
C THR A 173 22.33 -1.15 13.45
N MET A 174 22.97 -1.43 12.33
CA MET A 174 24.32 -0.91 12.07
C MET A 174 24.35 0.32 11.14
N ASN A 175 23.49 0.40 10.10
CA ASN A 175 23.73 1.34 9.00
C ASN A 175 22.66 2.41 8.78
N TYR A 176 21.40 2.19 9.20
CA TYR A 176 20.28 3.07 8.82
C TYR A 176 19.45 3.59 9.99
N GLY A 177 19.71 3.17 11.21
CA GLY A 177 18.86 3.44 12.38
C GLY A 177 18.60 4.93 12.62
N GLY A 178 19.60 5.78 12.43
CA GLY A 178 19.47 7.23 12.57
C GLY A 178 18.60 7.85 11.45
N ALA A 179 18.88 7.51 10.20
CA ALA A 179 18.13 8.04 9.04
C ALA A 179 16.66 7.58 9.03
N ILE A 180 16.42 6.33 9.37
CA ILE A 180 15.07 5.80 9.54
C ILE A 180 14.37 6.49 10.72
N GLY A 181 15.08 6.69 11.85
CA GLY A 181 14.56 7.41 12.99
C GLY A 181 14.20 8.85 12.64
N GLU A 182 15.05 9.58 11.92
CA GLU A 182 14.76 10.93 11.43
C GLU A 182 13.50 10.94 10.55
N PHE A 183 13.41 10.02 9.60
CA PHE A 183 12.29 9.95 8.67
C PHE A 183 10.94 9.69 9.36
N PHE A 184 10.88 8.74 10.28
CA PHE A 184 9.62 8.33 10.91
C PHE A 184 9.29 9.04 12.23
N LEU A 185 10.26 9.64 12.94
CA LEU A 185 10.01 10.24 14.24
C LEU A 185 9.98 11.77 14.22
N GLN A 186 10.65 12.41 13.26
CA GLN A 186 10.62 13.86 13.15
C GLN A 186 9.34 14.38 12.48
N THR A 187 9.04 15.63 12.77
CA THR A 187 7.83 16.32 12.29
C THR A 187 8.13 17.43 11.29
N THR A 188 9.42 17.78 11.12
CA THR A 188 9.87 18.82 10.20
C THR A 188 10.28 18.20 8.87
N TRP A 189 9.75 18.70 7.77
CA TRP A 189 10.06 18.28 6.41
C TRP A 189 10.64 19.42 5.61
N ASN A 190 11.94 19.41 5.38
CA ASN A 190 12.67 20.39 4.56
C ASN A 190 13.80 19.69 3.78
N PRO A 191 13.50 19.03 2.65
CA PRO A 191 14.50 18.27 1.89
C PRO A 191 15.37 19.11 0.98
N THR A 192 15.16 20.43 0.91
CA THR A 192 15.93 21.36 0.08
C THR A 192 16.16 22.63 0.87
N GLY A 193 17.41 22.98 1.08
CA GLY A 193 17.80 24.17 1.83
C GLY A 193 19.06 23.97 2.63
N SER A 194 19.45 24.96 3.44
CA SER A 194 20.65 24.90 4.28
C SER A 194 20.52 23.97 5.48
N ASN A 195 19.30 23.78 5.97
CA ASN A 195 18.99 22.89 7.10
C ASN A 195 18.07 21.77 6.64
N LEU A 196 18.65 20.68 6.15
CA LEU A 196 17.92 19.52 5.69
C LEU A 196 17.23 18.82 6.87
N SER A 197 15.97 18.43 6.68
CA SER A 197 15.17 17.67 7.65
C SER A 197 14.18 16.77 6.91
N PHE A 198 14.09 15.50 7.33
CA PHE A 198 13.39 14.46 6.58
C PHE A 198 12.24 13.81 7.37
N GLY A 199 11.58 14.54 8.27
CA GLY A 199 10.47 14.04 9.06
C GLY A 199 9.16 13.95 8.25
N VAL A 200 8.80 12.76 7.76
CA VAL A 200 7.63 12.52 6.89
C VAL A 200 6.28 12.72 7.59
N ASN A 201 6.28 12.83 8.93
CA ASN A 201 5.04 12.91 9.72
C ASN A 201 4.16 14.12 9.38
N SER A 202 4.75 15.25 8.97
CA SER A 202 3.97 16.41 8.51
C SER A 202 3.14 16.08 7.27
N LEU A 203 3.74 15.42 6.28
CA LEU A 203 3.06 15.01 5.07
C LEU A 203 2.01 13.91 5.33
N LEU A 204 2.33 12.97 6.22
CA LEU A 204 1.43 11.90 6.63
C LEU A 204 0.18 12.47 7.33
N LEU A 205 0.39 13.34 8.32
CA LEU A 205 -0.71 13.95 9.07
C LEU A 205 -1.68 14.65 8.14
N THR A 206 -1.18 15.49 7.24
CA THR A 206 -2.02 16.21 6.25
C THR A 206 -2.76 15.23 5.33
N THR A 207 -2.09 14.17 4.86
CA THR A 207 -2.73 13.15 4.01
C THR A 207 -3.89 12.47 4.74
N LEU A 208 -3.72 12.14 6.02
CA LEU A 208 -4.76 11.54 6.85
C LEU A 208 -5.88 12.52 7.17
N GLN A 209 -5.57 13.78 7.50
CA GLN A 209 -6.58 14.83 7.73
C GLN A 209 -7.51 14.98 6.52
N VAL A 210 -6.94 15.08 5.31
CA VAL A 210 -7.73 15.20 4.08
C VAL A 210 -8.54 13.93 3.81
N ALA A 211 -7.92 12.76 3.89
CA ALA A 211 -8.60 11.49 3.59
C ALA A 211 -9.75 11.18 4.55
N PHE A 212 -9.53 11.32 5.86
CA PHE A 212 -10.58 11.11 6.85
C PHE A 212 -11.64 12.21 6.81
N GLY A 213 -11.25 13.48 6.63
CA GLY A 213 -12.19 14.58 6.44
C GLY A 213 -13.10 14.37 5.22
N ALA A 214 -12.54 13.88 4.11
CA ALA A 214 -13.30 13.52 2.92
C ALA A 214 -14.31 12.38 3.19
N LEU A 215 -13.93 11.36 3.95
CA LEU A 215 -14.83 10.26 4.31
C LEU A 215 -15.97 10.71 5.24
N ILE A 216 -15.71 11.60 6.19
CA ILE A 216 -16.74 12.14 7.10
C ILE A 216 -17.87 12.80 6.28
N ILE A 217 -17.54 13.40 5.15
CA ILE A 217 -18.51 14.03 4.26
C ILE A 217 -19.11 12.99 3.28
N ALA A 218 -18.27 12.24 2.61
CA ALA A 218 -18.68 11.38 1.50
C ALA A 218 -19.43 10.11 1.92
N VAL A 219 -19.11 9.52 3.08
CA VAL A 219 -19.76 8.27 3.52
C VAL A 219 -21.24 8.49 3.85
N PRO A 220 -21.62 9.45 4.72
CA PRO A 220 -23.04 9.67 5.02
C PRO A 220 -23.86 10.04 3.78
N LEU A 221 -23.32 10.93 2.95
CA LEU A 221 -24.02 11.40 1.74
C LEU A 221 -24.08 10.33 0.66
N GLY A 222 -22.97 9.60 0.43
CA GLY A 222 -22.88 8.54 -0.57
C GLY A 222 -23.74 7.34 -0.23
N VAL A 223 -23.65 6.84 1.01
CA VAL A 223 -24.47 5.71 1.48
C VAL A 223 -25.95 6.11 1.55
N GLY A 224 -26.26 7.32 2.04
CA GLY A 224 -27.62 7.86 2.04
C GLY A 224 -28.21 7.95 0.63
N THR A 225 -27.42 8.42 -0.36
CA THR A 225 -27.81 8.42 -1.77
C THR A 225 -28.04 7.02 -2.30
N ALA A 226 -27.18 6.06 -1.99
CA ALA A 226 -27.31 4.67 -2.39
C ALA A 226 -28.61 4.03 -1.86
N ILE A 227 -28.90 4.23 -0.58
CA ILE A 227 -30.14 3.75 0.05
C ILE A 227 -31.36 4.38 -0.62
N TYR A 228 -31.34 5.68 -0.86
CA TYR A 228 -32.45 6.36 -1.52
C TYR A 228 -32.67 5.83 -2.94
N LEU A 229 -31.62 5.67 -3.72
CA LEU A 229 -31.70 5.19 -5.11
C LEU A 229 -32.11 3.72 -5.19
N SER A 230 -31.67 2.89 -4.26
CA SER A 230 -32.03 1.45 -4.24
C SER A 230 -33.44 1.20 -3.74
N GLU A 231 -33.86 1.87 -2.66
CA GLU A 231 -35.08 1.50 -1.94
C GLU A 231 -36.28 2.44 -2.18
N TYR A 232 -36.02 3.72 -2.45
CA TYR A 232 -37.07 4.75 -2.45
C TYR A 232 -37.29 5.41 -3.79
N ALA A 233 -36.27 5.53 -4.62
CA ALA A 233 -36.31 6.29 -5.85
C ALA A 233 -37.16 5.61 -6.94
N HIS A 234 -37.91 6.40 -7.70
CA HIS A 234 -38.62 5.91 -8.88
C HIS A 234 -37.61 5.52 -9.98
N PRO A 235 -37.86 4.42 -10.75
CA PRO A 235 -36.90 3.95 -11.79
C PRO A 235 -36.44 5.03 -12.79
N ARG A 236 -37.32 5.99 -13.12
CA ARG A 236 -36.97 7.12 -14.01
C ARG A 236 -35.90 8.04 -13.38
N LEU A 237 -35.99 8.27 -12.08
CA LEU A 237 -35.01 9.09 -11.36
C LEU A 237 -33.66 8.39 -11.30
N VAL A 238 -33.66 7.09 -11.01
CA VAL A 238 -32.43 6.27 -11.00
C VAL A 238 -31.75 6.30 -12.37
N ALA A 239 -32.51 6.17 -13.45
CA ALA A 239 -32.02 6.23 -14.83
C ALA A 239 -31.34 7.56 -15.21
N ILE A 240 -31.59 8.64 -14.46
CA ILE A 240 -30.97 9.94 -14.67
C ILE A 240 -29.81 10.15 -13.68
N VAL A 241 -30.03 9.88 -12.40
CA VAL A 241 -29.06 10.17 -11.34
C VAL A 241 -27.82 9.28 -11.44
N LYS A 242 -27.98 7.97 -11.72
CA LYS A 242 -26.84 7.04 -11.78
C LYS A 242 -25.85 7.43 -12.90
N PRO A 243 -26.24 7.67 -14.15
CA PRO A 243 -25.32 8.18 -15.17
C PRO A 243 -24.71 9.55 -14.82
N THR A 244 -25.46 10.42 -14.13
CA THR A 244 -24.94 11.72 -13.70
C THR A 244 -23.82 11.55 -12.68
N LEU A 245 -23.95 10.63 -11.72
CA LEU A 245 -22.88 10.30 -10.77
C LEU A 245 -21.65 9.72 -11.49
N GLU A 246 -21.85 8.89 -12.51
CA GLU A 246 -20.76 8.30 -13.30
C GLU A 246 -20.02 9.39 -14.11
N ILE A 247 -20.74 10.36 -14.67
CA ILE A 247 -20.14 11.52 -15.36
C ILE A 247 -19.33 12.37 -14.38
N LEU A 248 -19.85 12.63 -13.18
CA LEU A 248 -19.12 13.35 -12.13
C LEU A 248 -17.83 12.66 -11.73
N ALA A 249 -17.85 11.33 -11.63
CA ALA A 249 -16.64 10.54 -11.35
C ALA A 249 -15.59 10.62 -12.48
N GLY A 250 -15.99 10.96 -13.69
CA GLY A 250 -15.13 11.13 -14.87
C GLY A 250 -14.48 12.52 -15.01
N ILE A 251 -14.86 13.49 -14.19
CA ILE A 251 -14.26 14.84 -14.25
C ILE A 251 -12.79 14.78 -13.81
N PRO A 252 -11.84 15.39 -14.56
CA PRO A 252 -10.44 15.43 -14.16
C PRO A 252 -10.25 16.09 -12.78
N SER A 253 -9.43 15.47 -11.92
CA SER A 253 -9.22 15.93 -10.53
C SER A 253 -8.64 17.36 -10.45
N VAL A 254 -7.89 17.79 -11.46
CA VAL A 254 -7.40 19.16 -11.58
C VAL A 254 -8.54 20.17 -11.59
N VAL A 255 -9.65 19.86 -12.29
CA VAL A 255 -10.83 20.75 -12.37
C VAL A 255 -11.47 20.88 -11.00
N TYR A 256 -11.57 19.78 -10.26
CA TYR A 256 -12.04 19.80 -8.87
C TYR A 256 -11.15 20.65 -7.98
N GLY A 257 -9.82 20.49 -8.10
CA GLY A 257 -8.85 21.29 -7.33
C GLY A 257 -8.94 22.79 -7.64
N PHE A 258 -9.11 23.15 -8.90
CA PHE A 258 -9.29 24.54 -9.31
C PHE A 258 -10.62 25.14 -8.80
N PHE A 259 -11.70 24.35 -8.87
CA PHE A 259 -13.00 24.73 -8.28
C PHE A 259 -12.89 24.91 -6.77
N ALA A 260 -12.14 24.04 -6.09
CA ALA A 260 -11.84 24.16 -4.68
C ALA A 260 -11.19 25.50 -4.35
N PHE A 261 -10.14 25.83 -5.08
CA PHE A 261 -9.37 27.04 -4.84
C PHE A 261 -10.20 28.31 -5.04
N ILE A 262 -11.02 28.37 -6.11
CA ILE A 262 -11.76 29.58 -6.46
C ILE A 262 -13.07 29.74 -5.69
N TYR A 263 -13.82 28.65 -5.48
CA TYR A 263 -15.18 28.75 -4.95
C TYR A 263 -15.31 28.24 -3.52
N ILE A 264 -14.71 27.09 -3.19
CA ILE A 264 -14.86 26.49 -1.85
C ILE A 264 -13.91 27.17 -0.86
N GLY A 265 -12.67 27.43 -1.27
CA GLY A 265 -11.66 28.04 -0.42
C GLY A 265 -12.10 29.33 0.25
N PRO A 266 -12.62 30.33 -0.48
CA PRO A 266 -13.15 31.56 0.11
C PRO A 266 -14.25 31.33 1.17
N LEU A 267 -15.15 30.37 0.95
CA LEU A 267 -16.19 30.00 1.93
C LEU A 267 -15.59 29.37 3.18
N VAL A 268 -14.56 28.52 3.01
CA VAL A 268 -13.85 27.92 4.15
C VAL A 268 -13.07 28.98 4.92
N VAL A 269 -12.49 29.97 4.25
CA VAL A 269 -11.82 31.12 4.90
C VAL A 269 -12.81 31.91 5.76
N GLU A 270 -14.00 32.23 5.26
CA GLU A 270 -15.02 32.96 6.03
C GLU A 270 -15.40 32.20 7.33
N LEU A 271 -15.56 30.88 7.24
CA LEU A 271 -15.77 30.02 8.42
C LEU A 271 -14.56 30.03 9.37
N GLY A 272 -13.35 29.98 8.81
CA GLY A 272 -12.11 30.03 9.57
C GLY A 272 -11.88 31.39 10.26
N GLU A 273 -12.24 32.51 9.63
CA GLU A 273 -12.17 33.84 10.23
C GLU A 273 -13.08 33.95 11.46
N TYR A 274 -14.26 33.33 11.39
CA TYR A 274 -15.14 33.22 12.56
C TYR A 274 -14.49 32.39 13.68
N ALA A 275 -13.86 31.29 13.36
CA ALA A 275 -13.14 30.47 14.32
C ALA A 275 -11.93 31.21 14.92
N PHE A 276 -11.18 31.94 14.11
CA PHE A 276 -10.06 32.76 14.55
C PHE A 276 -10.50 33.90 15.47
N ALA A 277 -11.56 34.63 15.12
CA ALA A 277 -12.12 35.70 15.93
C ALA A 277 -12.62 35.23 17.30
N ASN A 278 -13.05 33.96 17.42
CA ASN A 278 -13.47 33.36 18.68
C ASN A 278 -12.30 32.66 19.43
N GLY A 279 -11.07 32.72 18.94
CA GLY A 279 -9.91 32.13 19.57
C GLY A 279 -9.88 30.58 19.53
N TRP A 280 -10.58 29.96 18.59
CA TRP A 280 -10.59 28.49 18.43
C TRP A 280 -9.38 28.00 17.62
N ILE A 281 -8.78 28.86 16.83
CA ILE A 281 -7.55 28.62 16.10
C ILE A 281 -6.56 29.76 16.32
N ASP A 282 -5.26 29.44 16.34
CA ASP A 282 -4.19 30.38 16.68
C ASP A 282 -3.66 31.16 15.47
N GLU A 283 -3.94 30.68 14.26
CA GLU A 283 -3.45 31.27 13.02
C GLU A 283 -4.62 31.64 12.09
N PRO A 284 -4.51 32.74 11.30
CA PRO A 284 -5.55 33.13 10.38
C PRO A 284 -5.71 32.08 9.26
N PRO A 285 -6.97 31.85 8.81
CA PRO A 285 -7.25 30.86 7.77
C PRO A 285 -6.67 31.29 6.41
N ASN A 286 -6.37 30.28 5.59
CA ASN A 286 -5.90 30.48 4.22
C ASN A 286 -6.84 29.76 3.23
N VAL A 287 -6.89 30.21 1.98
CA VAL A 287 -7.69 29.58 0.92
C VAL A 287 -7.25 28.14 0.66
N MET A 288 -5.93 27.91 0.67
CA MET A 288 -5.37 26.57 0.59
C MET A 288 -5.29 26.00 2.01
N ASN A 289 -6.02 24.96 2.30
CA ASN A 289 -6.04 24.32 3.62
C ASN A 289 -6.59 22.88 3.56
N PRO A 290 -6.33 22.02 4.54
CA PRO A 290 -6.81 20.65 4.59
C PRO A 290 -8.33 20.48 4.57
N ILE A 291 -9.12 21.43 5.13
CA ILE A 291 -10.59 21.39 5.08
C ILE A 291 -11.07 21.54 3.65
N ASN A 292 -10.54 22.51 2.90
CA ASN A 292 -10.85 22.69 1.50
C ASN A 292 -10.52 21.42 0.69
N GLY A 293 -9.35 20.83 0.94
CA GLY A 293 -8.98 19.55 0.35
C GLY A 293 -9.93 18.42 0.72
N ALA A 294 -10.34 18.32 1.99
CA ALA A 294 -11.27 17.29 2.46
C ALA A 294 -12.66 17.41 1.80
N ILE A 295 -13.18 18.63 1.66
CA ILE A 295 -14.47 18.88 0.98
C ILE A 295 -14.40 18.43 -0.46
N VAL A 296 -13.37 18.84 -1.19
CA VAL A 296 -13.22 18.56 -2.62
C VAL A 296 -13.00 17.06 -2.89
N VAL A 297 -12.11 16.43 -2.14
CA VAL A 297 -11.89 14.99 -2.25
C VAL A 297 -13.16 14.23 -1.85
N GLY A 298 -13.88 14.72 -0.83
CA GLY A 298 -15.18 14.17 -0.43
C GLY A 298 -16.21 14.18 -1.55
N VAL A 299 -16.36 15.32 -2.23
CA VAL A 299 -17.25 15.44 -3.39
C VAL A 299 -16.83 14.50 -4.53
N MET A 300 -15.52 14.36 -4.76
CA MET A 300 -14.98 13.51 -5.82
C MET A 300 -15.18 12.01 -5.56
N ILE A 301 -15.08 11.55 -4.29
CA ILE A 301 -15.27 10.14 -3.96
C ILE A 301 -16.74 9.76 -3.68
N LEU A 302 -17.62 10.73 -3.48
CA LEU A 302 -19.05 10.53 -3.22
C LEU A 302 -19.74 9.68 -4.29
N PRO A 303 -19.58 9.96 -5.61
CA PRO A 303 -20.17 9.13 -6.65
C PRO A 303 -19.73 7.66 -6.58
N LEU A 304 -18.47 7.41 -6.24
CA LEU A 304 -17.94 6.06 -6.11
C LEU A 304 -18.63 5.29 -4.98
N ILE A 305 -18.75 5.92 -3.79
CA ILE A 305 -19.44 5.32 -2.65
C ILE A 305 -20.91 5.09 -2.98
N ALA A 306 -21.59 6.08 -3.57
CA ALA A 306 -23.00 6.01 -3.90
C ALA A 306 -23.30 4.88 -4.90
N SER A 307 -22.56 4.81 -6.01
CA SER A 307 -22.77 3.81 -7.06
C SER A 307 -22.48 2.38 -6.56
N MET A 308 -21.33 2.15 -5.92
CA MET A 308 -20.97 0.81 -5.45
C MET A 308 -21.85 0.34 -4.29
N SER A 309 -22.26 1.23 -3.39
CA SER A 309 -23.18 0.88 -2.31
C SER A 309 -24.59 0.61 -2.83
N GLU A 310 -25.05 1.33 -3.86
CA GLU A 310 -26.33 1.06 -4.53
C GLU A 310 -26.31 -0.29 -5.23
N ASP A 311 -25.23 -0.64 -5.94
CA ASP A 311 -25.06 -1.95 -6.56
C ASP A 311 -25.07 -3.08 -5.51
N ALA A 312 -24.45 -2.88 -4.35
CA ALA A 312 -24.44 -3.83 -3.25
C ALA A 312 -25.85 -4.03 -2.65
N LEU A 313 -26.62 -2.95 -2.47
CA LEU A 313 -28.01 -3.03 -2.00
C LEU A 313 -28.91 -3.73 -3.00
N ARG A 314 -28.74 -3.51 -4.29
CA ARG A 314 -29.51 -4.17 -5.34
C ARG A 314 -29.17 -5.65 -5.53
N ALA A 315 -27.97 -6.06 -5.16
CA ALA A 315 -27.53 -7.45 -5.23
C ALA A 315 -28.20 -8.34 -4.15
N VAL A 316 -28.82 -7.73 -3.14
CA VAL A 316 -29.56 -8.47 -2.09
C VAL A 316 -30.81 -9.11 -2.68
N PRO A 317 -31.06 -10.42 -2.44
CA PRO A 317 -32.27 -11.14 -2.95
C PRO A 317 -33.58 -10.48 -2.52
N ASN A 318 -34.53 -10.38 -3.44
CA ASN A 318 -35.82 -9.75 -3.17
C ASN A 318 -36.64 -10.52 -2.13
N GLU A 319 -36.40 -11.81 -1.99
CA GLU A 319 -37.04 -12.68 -1.00
C GLU A 319 -36.83 -12.22 0.44
N LEU A 320 -35.65 -11.64 0.75
CA LEU A 320 -35.37 -11.07 2.07
C LEU A 320 -36.22 -9.82 2.33
N ARG A 321 -36.38 -8.98 1.30
CA ARG A 321 -37.21 -7.76 1.38
C ARG A 321 -38.69 -8.13 1.55
N GLU A 322 -39.20 -9.03 0.71
CA GLU A 322 -40.59 -9.49 0.74
C GLU A 322 -40.92 -10.25 2.02
N GLY A 323 -40.01 -11.11 2.50
CA GLY A 323 -40.15 -11.84 3.74
C GLY A 323 -40.25 -10.91 4.96
N SER A 324 -39.42 -9.86 5.03
CA SER A 324 -39.48 -8.86 6.11
C SER A 324 -40.80 -8.09 6.11
N LEU A 325 -41.27 -7.66 4.94
CA LEU A 325 -42.55 -6.97 4.80
C LEU A 325 -43.73 -7.88 5.13
N ALA A 326 -43.69 -9.18 4.76
CA ALA A 326 -44.71 -10.17 5.09
C ALA A 326 -44.83 -10.42 6.60
N LEU A 327 -43.73 -10.27 7.36
CA LEU A 327 -43.73 -10.33 8.82
C LEU A 327 -44.25 -9.04 9.49
N GLY A 328 -44.69 -8.05 8.69
CA GLY A 328 -45.25 -6.80 9.20
C GLY A 328 -44.25 -5.68 9.47
N ALA A 329 -42.99 -5.84 9.08
CA ALA A 329 -42.00 -4.76 9.18
C ALA A 329 -42.33 -3.59 8.24
N THR A 330 -42.09 -2.38 8.68
CA THR A 330 -42.22 -1.20 7.84
C THR A 330 -41.08 -1.15 6.81
N LYS A 331 -41.27 -0.36 5.73
CA LYS A 331 -40.24 -0.20 4.71
C LYS A 331 -38.89 0.33 5.31
N ILE A 332 -38.97 1.24 6.27
CA ILE A 332 -37.78 1.77 6.95
C ILE A 332 -37.10 0.67 7.76
N GLU A 333 -37.84 -0.10 8.55
CA GLU A 333 -37.28 -1.21 9.33
C GLU A 333 -36.65 -2.28 8.42
N THR A 334 -37.30 -2.64 7.32
CA THR A 334 -36.77 -3.57 6.32
C THR A 334 -35.42 -3.00 5.75
N THR A 335 -35.37 -1.73 5.39
CA THR A 335 -34.16 -1.10 4.84
C THR A 335 -33.01 -1.16 5.86
N PHE A 336 -33.22 -0.71 7.10
CA PHE A 336 -32.11 -0.59 8.06
C PHE A 336 -31.74 -1.91 8.76
N ARG A 337 -32.70 -2.80 9.00
CA ARG A 337 -32.45 -4.06 9.73
C ARG A 337 -32.19 -5.26 8.84
N VAL A 338 -32.61 -5.23 7.56
CA VAL A 338 -32.44 -6.34 6.64
C VAL A 338 -31.52 -5.95 5.49
N MET A 339 -31.89 -4.95 4.68
CA MET A 339 -31.20 -4.64 3.43
C MET A 339 -29.78 -4.13 3.67
N ILE A 340 -29.57 -3.17 4.60
CA ILE A 340 -28.23 -2.65 4.92
C ILE A 340 -27.37 -3.75 5.54
N GLN A 341 -27.92 -4.58 6.43
CA GLN A 341 -27.18 -5.68 7.04
C GLN A 341 -26.72 -6.70 6.00
N ALA A 342 -27.62 -7.09 5.10
CA ALA A 342 -27.34 -8.03 4.01
C ALA A 342 -26.31 -7.49 3.00
N SER A 343 -26.30 -6.17 2.75
CA SER A 343 -25.36 -5.51 1.82
C SER A 343 -24.11 -4.92 2.50
N LEU A 344 -23.95 -5.10 3.83
CA LEU A 344 -22.93 -4.43 4.62
C LEU A 344 -21.52 -4.66 4.08
N SER A 345 -21.21 -5.88 3.63
CA SER A 345 -19.89 -6.20 3.04
C SER A 345 -19.61 -5.36 1.79
N GLY A 346 -20.59 -5.15 0.93
CA GLY A 346 -20.45 -4.33 -0.28
C GLY A 346 -20.32 -2.83 0.04
N ILE A 347 -21.10 -2.33 1.02
CA ILE A 347 -21.00 -0.93 1.48
C ILE A 347 -19.62 -0.67 2.10
N VAL A 348 -19.12 -1.56 2.97
CA VAL A 348 -17.78 -1.44 3.54
C VAL A 348 -16.71 -1.50 2.46
N ALA A 349 -16.85 -2.36 1.45
CA ALA A 349 -15.93 -2.43 0.32
C ALA A 349 -15.87 -1.09 -0.43
N SER A 350 -17.00 -0.44 -0.69
CA SER A 350 -17.07 0.86 -1.36
C SER A 350 -16.32 1.95 -0.57
N ILE A 351 -16.48 1.97 0.75
CA ILE A 351 -15.81 2.92 1.65
C ILE A 351 -14.29 2.71 1.65
N ILE A 352 -13.82 1.45 1.70
CA ILE A 352 -12.39 1.14 1.69
C ILE A 352 -11.76 1.54 0.35
N LEU A 353 -12.43 1.28 -0.76
CA LEU A 353 -11.96 1.69 -2.07
C LEU A 353 -11.92 3.22 -2.20
N ALA A 354 -12.92 3.91 -1.67
CA ALA A 354 -12.96 5.37 -1.62
C ALA A 354 -11.84 5.95 -0.75
N LEU A 355 -11.55 5.35 0.42
CA LEU A 355 -10.42 5.72 1.27
C LEU A 355 -9.09 5.58 0.54
N SER A 356 -8.87 4.44 -0.13
CA SER A 356 -7.64 4.22 -0.92
C SER A 356 -7.46 5.26 -2.02
N ARG A 357 -8.56 5.66 -2.67
CA ARG A 357 -8.57 6.73 -3.67
C ARG A 357 -8.29 8.10 -3.06
N ALA A 358 -8.87 8.41 -1.90
CA ALA A 358 -8.66 9.69 -1.21
C ALA A 358 -7.19 9.87 -0.75
N VAL A 359 -6.57 8.82 -0.22
CA VAL A 359 -5.15 8.85 0.19
C VAL A 359 -4.21 9.01 -1.01
N GLY A 360 -4.59 8.46 -2.17
CA GLY A 360 -3.80 8.56 -3.41
C GLY A 360 -4.10 9.80 -4.27
N GLU A 361 -5.03 10.67 -3.86
CA GLU A 361 -5.38 11.86 -4.67
C GLU A 361 -4.21 12.85 -4.72
N THR A 362 -3.91 13.33 -5.92
CA THR A 362 -2.71 14.12 -6.17
C THR A 362 -3.04 15.56 -6.60
N MET A 363 -3.73 15.73 -7.73
CA MET A 363 -3.86 17.06 -8.33
C MET A 363 -4.88 17.93 -7.61
N ALA A 364 -6.01 17.39 -7.19
CA ALA A 364 -7.01 18.15 -6.45
C ALA A 364 -6.44 18.66 -5.13
N VAL A 365 -5.71 17.80 -4.38
CA VAL A 365 -5.12 18.20 -3.09
C VAL A 365 -3.97 19.18 -3.24
N THR A 366 -3.16 19.09 -4.30
CA THR A 366 -2.08 20.05 -4.56
C THR A 366 -2.62 21.47 -4.69
N LEU A 367 -3.77 21.65 -5.33
CA LEU A 367 -4.40 22.97 -5.55
C LEU A 367 -5.24 23.40 -4.33
N ALA A 368 -5.90 22.46 -3.64
CA ALA A 368 -6.83 22.78 -2.56
C ALA A 368 -6.18 22.91 -1.20
N VAL A 369 -5.11 22.13 -0.92
CA VAL A 369 -4.46 22.04 0.40
C VAL A 369 -3.21 22.92 0.48
N GLY A 370 -2.44 22.96 -0.61
CA GLY A 370 -1.19 23.72 -0.69
C GLY A 370 0.05 22.84 -0.82
N THR A 371 1.22 23.48 -0.67
CA THR A 371 2.54 22.89 -0.95
C THR A 371 3.56 23.15 0.16
N ILE A 372 3.12 23.49 1.37
CA ILE A 372 3.98 23.80 2.52
C ILE A 372 3.85 22.66 3.53
N ALA A 373 4.95 21.96 3.80
CA ALA A 373 4.95 20.87 4.76
C ALA A 373 5.01 21.40 6.19
N VAL A 374 3.88 21.41 6.88
CA VAL A 374 3.75 21.85 8.28
C VAL A 374 3.10 20.73 9.09
N PHE A 375 3.64 20.47 10.27
CA PHE A 375 3.03 19.53 11.22
C PHE A 375 2.10 20.30 12.15
N THR A 376 0.80 20.36 11.81
CA THR A 376 -0.21 21.08 12.59
C THR A 376 -1.53 20.33 12.62
N SER A 377 -2.24 20.47 13.74
CA SER A 377 -3.64 20.03 13.88
C SER A 377 -4.64 21.09 13.35
N ASN A 378 -4.19 22.32 13.12
CA ASN A 378 -5.02 23.36 12.55
C ASN A 378 -5.25 23.09 11.06
N MET A 379 -6.48 22.74 10.70
CA MET A 379 -6.86 22.39 9.34
C MET A 379 -7.21 23.62 8.47
N PHE A 380 -7.08 24.86 8.95
CA PHE A 380 -7.33 26.09 8.21
C PHE A 380 -6.08 26.75 7.63
N VAL A 381 -4.89 26.20 7.93
CA VAL A 381 -3.62 26.71 7.41
C VAL A 381 -3.12 25.84 6.25
N PRO A 382 -2.28 26.40 5.35
CA PRO A 382 -1.71 25.63 4.24
C PRO A 382 -0.90 24.45 4.75
N ALA A 383 -1.06 23.30 4.09
CA ALA A 383 -0.35 22.10 4.41
C ALA A 383 0.02 21.34 3.12
N GLN A 384 0.73 20.21 3.23
CA GLN A 384 1.15 19.43 2.06
C GLN A 384 0.90 17.94 2.29
N THR A 385 0.22 17.29 1.34
CA THR A 385 0.08 15.83 1.35
C THR A 385 1.30 15.14 0.74
N MET A 386 1.47 13.84 1.02
CA MET A 386 2.55 13.04 0.41
C MET A 386 2.48 13.04 -1.11
N THR A 387 1.28 12.91 -1.68
CA THR A 387 1.05 12.91 -3.13
C THR A 387 1.33 14.27 -3.77
N ALA A 388 0.90 15.37 -3.12
CA ALA A 388 1.20 16.73 -3.55
C ALA A 388 2.70 17.02 -3.52
N TYR A 389 3.42 16.52 -2.50
CA TYR A 389 4.87 16.61 -2.42
C TYR A 389 5.54 15.92 -3.61
N ILE A 390 5.18 14.66 -3.89
CA ILE A 390 5.73 13.91 -5.03
C ILE A 390 5.46 14.64 -6.34
N ALA A 391 4.22 15.10 -6.58
CA ALA A 391 3.85 15.80 -7.81
C ALA A 391 4.65 17.10 -8.00
N GLN A 392 4.81 17.88 -6.92
CA GLN A 392 5.57 19.13 -6.97
C GLN A 392 7.06 18.86 -7.26
N ARG A 393 7.64 17.83 -6.68
CA ARG A 393 9.06 17.51 -6.86
C ARG A 393 9.36 16.90 -8.23
N VAL A 394 8.50 16.03 -8.73
CA VAL A 394 8.63 15.48 -10.10
C VAL A 394 8.51 16.57 -11.18
N GLY A 395 7.69 17.59 -10.94
CA GLY A 395 7.54 18.75 -11.86
C GLY A 395 8.62 19.82 -11.72
N GLY A 396 9.53 19.72 -10.75
CA GLY A 396 10.59 20.69 -10.48
C GLY A 396 11.94 20.31 -11.11
N ASP A 397 12.83 21.28 -11.21
CA ASP A 397 14.21 21.11 -11.71
C ASP A 397 15.13 20.59 -10.57
N LEU A 398 14.95 19.35 -10.18
CA LEU A 398 15.85 18.70 -9.21
C LEU A 398 16.96 17.92 -9.93
N PRO A 399 18.24 18.15 -9.60
CA PRO A 399 19.32 17.37 -10.15
C PRO A 399 19.18 15.89 -9.81
N PHE A 400 19.41 15.05 -10.81
CA PHE A 400 19.31 13.60 -10.67
C PHE A 400 20.38 13.10 -9.68
N GLY A 401 19.97 12.29 -8.70
CA GLY A 401 20.89 11.70 -7.73
C GLY A 401 21.15 12.53 -6.48
N GLU A 402 20.66 13.76 -6.38
CA GLU A 402 20.69 14.51 -5.13
C GLU A 402 19.68 13.99 -4.10
N ILE A 403 19.92 14.21 -2.81
CA ILE A 403 19.05 13.78 -1.71
C ILE A 403 17.61 14.28 -1.93
N GLY A 404 17.45 15.54 -2.37
CA GLY A 404 16.15 16.11 -2.69
C GLY A 404 15.36 15.32 -3.73
N TYR A 405 16.04 14.75 -4.73
CA TYR A 405 15.42 13.87 -5.72
C TYR A 405 15.07 12.49 -5.12
N LEU A 406 15.95 11.92 -4.33
CA LEU A 406 15.76 10.61 -3.71
C LEU A 406 14.60 10.58 -2.70
N THR A 407 14.25 11.74 -2.11
CA THR A 407 13.09 11.86 -1.21
C THR A 407 11.77 11.48 -1.89
N ILE A 408 11.64 11.68 -3.20
CA ILE A 408 10.44 11.31 -3.98
C ILE A 408 10.16 9.82 -3.83
N PHE A 409 11.20 9.00 -3.92
CA PHE A 409 11.09 7.55 -3.82
C PHE A 409 10.81 7.09 -2.40
N ALA A 410 11.46 7.71 -1.40
CA ALA A 410 11.22 7.40 0.01
C ALA A 410 9.77 7.71 0.43
N VAL A 411 9.24 8.88 0.06
CA VAL A 411 7.84 9.24 0.30
C VAL A 411 6.89 8.36 -0.52
N GLY A 412 7.24 8.07 -1.78
CA GLY A 412 6.48 7.18 -2.65
C GLY A 412 6.38 5.75 -2.12
N LEU A 413 7.49 5.20 -1.63
CA LEU A 413 7.50 3.88 -0.98
C LEU A 413 6.63 3.87 0.27
N TYR A 414 6.75 4.90 1.10
CA TYR A 414 5.96 5.01 2.33
C TYR A 414 4.46 5.10 2.03
N LEU A 415 4.07 5.91 1.05
CA LEU A 415 2.69 6.00 0.56
C LEU A 415 2.19 4.65 0.03
N PHE A 416 3.02 3.94 -0.74
CA PHE A 416 2.70 2.61 -1.24
C PHE A 416 2.45 1.62 -0.09
N VAL A 417 3.30 1.61 0.93
CA VAL A 417 3.12 0.73 2.10
C VAL A 417 1.83 1.07 2.85
N ILE A 418 1.52 2.35 3.05
CA ILE A 418 0.27 2.77 3.71
C ILE A 418 -0.95 2.31 2.92
N THR A 419 -0.97 2.57 1.61
CA THR A 419 -2.11 2.16 0.77
C THR A 419 -2.25 0.65 0.67
N LEU A 420 -1.15 -0.09 0.64
CA LEU A 420 -1.15 -1.56 0.70
C LEU A 420 -1.73 -2.05 2.03
N CYS A 421 -1.29 -1.48 3.16
CA CYS A 421 -1.81 -1.83 4.48
C CYS A 421 -3.31 -1.55 4.59
N LEU A 422 -3.77 -0.38 4.11
CA LEU A 422 -5.19 -0.03 4.09
C LEU A 422 -6.01 -1.02 3.25
N ASN A 423 -5.52 -1.39 2.07
CA ASN A 423 -6.20 -2.37 1.20
C ASN A 423 -6.23 -3.78 1.82
N LEU A 424 -5.13 -4.22 2.45
CA LEU A 424 -5.09 -5.52 3.14
C LEU A 424 -6.01 -5.56 4.35
N LEU A 425 -6.02 -4.49 5.17
CA LEU A 425 -6.94 -4.35 6.29
C LEU A 425 -8.39 -4.32 5.81
N GLY A 426 -8.65 -3.58 4.73
CA GLY A 426 -9.96 -3.52 4.09
C GLY A 426 -10.46 -4.89 3.65
N ASN A 427 -9.64 -5.65 2.94
CA ASN A 427 -9.96 -7.01 2.52
C ASN A 427 -10.23 -7.95 3.70
N LYS A 428 -9.50 -7.78 4.81
CA LYS A 428 -9.70 -8.56 6.03
C LYS A 428 -11.04 -8.21 6.70
N VAL A 429 -11.38 -6.94 6.81
CA VAL A 429 -12.67 -6.46 7.31
C VAL A 429 -13.80 -7.01 6.42
N LEU A 430 -13.66 -6.88 5.09
CA LEU A 430 -14.62 -7.39 4.12
C LEU A 430 -14.86 -8.90 4.31
N SER A 431 -13.80 -9.69 4.50
CA SER A 431 -13.92 -11.13 4.70
C SER A 431 -14.64 -11.51 5.99
N ALA A 432 -14.57 -10.66 7.02
CA ALA A 432 -15.23 -10.88 8.31
C ALA A 432 -16.76 -10.61 8.25
N TYR A 433 -17.21 -9.74 7.32
CA TYR A 433 -18.62 -9.38 7.12
C TYR A 433 -19.24 -10.03 5.89
N ARG A 434 -18.53 -10.94 5.24
CA ARG A 434 -19.04 -11.64 4.06
C ARG A 434 -20.02 -12.74 4.50
N GLU A 435 -21.31 -12.45 4.43
CA GLU A 435 -22.35 -13.47 4.51
C GLU A 435 -22.46 -14.16 3.15
N ALA A 436 -22.40 -15.49 3.15
CA ALA A 436 -22.65 -16.30 1.96
C ALA A 436 -24.16 -16.58 1.91
N TYR A 437 -24.86 -15.96 0.96
CA TYR A 437 -26.23 -16.30 0.61
C TYR A 437 -26.23 -17.37 -0.48
#